data_0aca4ebad8247434fa05b1c31ca269e0
#
_entry.id   0aca4ebad8247434fa05b1c31ca269e0
#
_cell.length_a   1.000
_cell.length_b   1.000
_cell.length_c   1.000
_cell.angle_alpha   90.00
_cell.angle_beta   90.00
_cell.angle_gamma   90.00
#
_symmetry.space_group_name_H-M   'P 1'
#
loop_
_entity.id
_entity.type
_entity.pdbx_description
1 polymer ?
#
loop_
_entity_poly.entity_id
_entity_poly.type
_entity_poly.pdbx_seq_one_letter_code
_entity_poly.pdbx_strand_id
1 'polypeptide(L)'
;NGVIFNEVKAFDDNISVDITQKLSVNLEFSIFKLALGKTTARSTISMLLLPEEKMKPRIQDSRVGVFQTYNVNFDAIVVTKREIAQNEDGMRTYVLSNRWRLEPENMEAWKRGELVEPVKPIIWYVDDAFPTEWIQPVKEGVLVWNKAFEKIGFKNAMQVRDFPQNDSIFDPDNLKYSCIRYIPVSYTHLRAHETGAY
;
A
#
# COMPACT_ATOMS: atom_id res chain seq x y z
N ASN A 1 -19.85 -21.42 8.95
CA ASN A 1 -18.77 -20.60 8.39
C ASN A 1 -18.26 -21.25 7.12
N GLY A 2 -18.28 -20.56 6.02
CA GLY A 2 -17.82 -21.07 4.74
C GLY A 2 -17.06 -19.98 3.98
N VAL A 3 -16.05 -20.39 3.21
CA VAL A 3 -15.31 -19.55 2.28
C VAL A 3 -15.63 -20.03 0.87
N ILE A 4 -15.95 -19.10 -0.01
CA ILE A 4 -16.17 -19.35 -1.43
C ILE A 4 -15.09 -18.61 -2.17
N PHE A 5 -14.33 -19.28 -3.01
CA PHE A 5 -13.38 -18.68 -3.92
C PHE A 5 -14.15 -18.23 -5.16
N ASN A 6 -14.16 -16.92 -5.42
CA ASN A 6 -14.87 -16.35 -6.54
C ASN A 6 -14.00 -16.32 -7.79
N GLU A 7 -12.77 -15.82 -7.64
CA GLU A 7 -11.83 -15.66 -8.74
C GLU A 7 -10.40 -15.77 -8.23
N VAL A 8 -9.51 -16.30 -9.06
CA VAL A 8 -8.07 -16.32 -8.83
C VAL A 8 -7.39 -15.77 -10.06
N LYS A 9 -6.61 -14.71 -9.89
CA LYS A 9 -5.80 -14.11 -10.94
C LYS A 9 -4.33 -14.31 -10.62
N ALA A 10 -3.54 -14.72 -11.59
CA ALA A 10 -2.09 -14.85 -11.46
C ALA A 10 -1.41 -13.85 -12.38
N PHE A 11 -0.45 -13.12 -11.85
CA PHE A 11 0.38 -12.14 -12.53
C PHE A 11 1.85 -12.53 -12.40
N ASP A 12 2.76 -11.79 -13.00
CA ASP A 12 4.19 -12.12 -13.01
C ASP A 12 4.79 -12.25 -11.61
N ASP A 13 4.37 -11.38 -10.69
CA ASP A 13 4.94 -11.28 -9.34
C ASP A 13 3.89 -11.30 -8.21
N ASN A 14 2.59 -11.42 -8.55
CA ASN A 14 1.56 -11.56 -7.52
C ASN A 14 0.39 -12.44 -7.95
N ILE A 15 -0.29 -12.97 -6.94
CA ILE A 15 -1.55 -13.70 -7.09
C ILE A 15 -2.62 -12.93 -6.32
N SER A 16 -3.77 -12.71 -6.95
CA SER A 16 -4.95 -12.11 -6.35
C SER A 16 -6.05 -13.14 -6.22
N VAL A 17 -6.60 -13.32 -5.02
CA VAL A 17 -7.66 -14.28 -4.71
C VAL A 17 -8.87 -13.53 -4.16
N ASP A 18 -9.95 -13.51 -4.91
CA ASP A 18 -11.23 -12.95 -4.48
C ASP A 18 -12.05 -14.02 -3.74
N ILE A 19 -12.42 -13.73 -2.53
CA ILE A 19 -13.16 -14.65 -1.66
C ILE A 19 -14.43 -14.01 -1.10
N THR A 20 -15.43 -14.84 -0.91
CA THR A 20 -16.62 -14.51 -0.14
C THR A 20 -16.69 -15.34 1.12
N GLN A 21 -16.74 -14.70 2.27
CA GLN A 21 -16.81 -15.35 3.57
C GLN A 21 -18.21 -15.17 4.18
N LYS A 22 -18.76 -16.25 4.68
CA LYS A 22 -19.99 -16.22 5.50
C LYS A 22 -19.57 -16.15 6.96
N LEU A 23 -19.90 -15.04 7.60
CA LEU A 23 -19.53 -14.73 8.97
C LEU A 23 -20.78 -14.74 9.86
N SER A 24 -20.62 -15.28 11.07
CA SER A 24 -21.60 -15.09 12.14
C SER A 24 -21.03 -14.08 13.12
N VAL A 25 -21.75 -12.97 13.30
CA VAL A 25 -21.33 -11.90 14.20
C VAL A 25 -22.04 -12.06 15.53
N ASN A 26 -21.25 -12.26 16.58
CA ASN A 26 -21.75 -12.32 17.94
C ASN A 26 -21.06 -11.22 18.76
N LEU A 27 -21.83 -10.44 19.51
CA LEU A 27 -21.28 -9.55 20.53
C LEU A 27 -21.33 -10.28 21.87
N GLU A 28 -20.17 -10.42 22.49
CA GLU A 28 -20.05 -10.95 23.86
C GLU A 28 -19.78 -9.78 24.81
N PHE A 29 -20.76 -9.48 25.64
CA PHE A 29 -20.55 -8.65 26.83
C PHE A 29 -20.48 -9.58 28.01
N SER A 30 -19.71 -9.23 28.99
CA SER A 30 -19.36 -10.01 30.19
C SER A 30 -20.46 -10.97 30.75
N ILE A 31 -21.73 -10.65 30.54
CA ILE A 31 -22.88 -11.41 31.04
C ILE A 31 -23.90 -11.75 29.93
N PHE A 32 -23.82 -11.10 28.76
CA PHE A 32 -24.78 -11.31 27.67
C PHE A 32 -24.08 -11.63 26.36
N LYS A 33 -24.57 -12.67 25.68
CA LYS A 33 -24.19 -12.98 24.30
C LYS A 33 -25.34 -12.54 23.39
N LEU A 34 -25.08 -11.57 22.53
CA LEU A 34 -26.03 -11.12 21.52
C LEU A 34 -25.58 -11.62 20.16
N ALA A 35 -26.36 -12.51 19.55
CA ALA A 35 -26.14 -12.91 18.17
C ALA A 35 -26.68 -11.81 17.26
N LEU A 36 -25.80 -11.09 16.57
CA LEU A 36 -26.18 -10.05 15.61
C LEU A 36 -26.63 -10.60 14.24
N GLY A 37 -26.47 -11.90 14.04
CA GLY A 37 -26.88 -12.57 12.82
C GLY A 37 -25.74 -13.03 11.93
N LYS A 38 -26.12 -13.41 10.71
CA LYS A 38 -25.16 -13.84 9.67
C LYS A 38 -24.97 -12.72 8.66
N THR A 39 -23.71 -12.47 8.31
CA THR A 39 -23.35 -11.53 7.26
C THR A 39 -22.41 -12.18 6.26
N THR A 40 -22.25 -11.54 5.12
CA THR A 40 -21.35 -11.98 4.08
C THR A 40 -20.34 -10.86 3.82
N ALA A 41 -19.08 -11.19 3.87
CA ALA A 41 -17.98 -10.28 3.51
C ALA A 41 -17.30 -10.78 2.25
N ARG A 42 -17.06 -9.89 1.29
CA ARG A 42 -16.23 -10.13 0.13
C ARG A 42 -14.91 -9.41 0.33
N SER A 43 -13.82 -10.09 0.08
CA SER A 43 -12.47 -9.55 0.23
C SER A 43 -11.52 -10.13 -0.82
N THR A 44 -10.53 -9.34 -1.18
CA THR A 44 -9.45 -9.78 -2.06
C THR A 44 -8.17 -9.94 -1.25
N ILE A 45 -7.54 -11.09 -1.38
CA ILE A 45 -6.25 -11.40 -0.76
C ILE A 45 -5.22 -11.39 -1.87
N SER A 46 -4.21 -10.54 -1.72
CA SER A 46 -3.09 -10.49 -2.65
C SER A 46 -1.83 -11.04 -1.99
N MET A 47 -1.14 -11.92 -2.71
CA MET A 47 0.14 -12.49 -2.32
C MET A 47 1.21 -12.02 -3.29
N LEU A 48 2.21 -11.30 -2.79
CA LEU A 48 3.28 -10.71 -3.58
C LEU A 48 4.58 -11.53 -3.43
N LEU A 49 5.19 -11.86 -4.56
CA LEU A 49 6.55 -12.38 -4.58
C LEU A 49 7.52 -11.24 -4.33
N LEU A 50 8.31 -11.36 -3.27
CA LEU A 50 9.30 -10.35 -2.94
C LEU A 50 10.46 -10.40 -3.93
N PRO A 51 11.03 -9.22 -4.31
CA PRO A 51 12.14 -9.17 -5.24
C PRO A 51 13.39 -9.83 -4.66
N GLU A 52 14.19 -10.44 -5.52
CA GLU A 52 15.48 -11.04 -5.13
C GLU A 52 16.43 -9.99 -4.56
N GLU A 53 16.57 -8.87 -5.25
CA GLU A 53 17.28 -7.70 -4.77
C GLU A 53 16.42 -6.88 -3.82
N LYS A 54 16.66 -7.03 -2.53
CA LYS A 54 15.93 -6.29 -1.48
C LYS A 54 16.50 -4.90 -1.29
N MET A 55 15.61 -3.97 -0.98
CA MET A 55 16.03 -2.64 -0.56
C MET A 55 16.81 -2.72 0.76
N LYS A 56 17.76 -1.80 0.93
CA LYS A 56 18.44 -1.62 2.22
C LYS A 56 17.39 -1.29 3.30
N PRO A 57 17.31 -2.08 4.38
CA PRO A 57 16.31 -1.88 5.42
C PRO A 57 16.49 -0.53 6.11
N ARG A 58 15.38 0.11 6.47
CA ARG A 58 15.35 1.31 7.30
C ARG A 58 14.48 1.02 8.52
N ILE A 59 15.12 0.98 9.69
CA ILE A 59 14.40 0.84 10.95
C ILE A 59 13.54 2.09 11.15
N GLN A 60 12.32 1.87 11.60
CA GLN A 60 11.41 2.96 11.88
C GLN A 60 11.84 3.76 13.10
N ASP A 61 11.69 5.07 12.99
CA ASP A 61 11.79 6.01 14.10
C ASP A 61 10.39 6.51 14.45
N SER A 62 9.94 6.24 15.66
CA SER A 62 8.59 6.64 16.14
C SER A 62 8.37 8.16 16.16
N ARG A 63 9.43 8.96 16.03
CA ARG A 63 9.35 10.42 15.90
C ARG A 63 8.92 10.87 14.52
N VAL A 64 8.95 9.97 13.54
CA VAL A 64 8.58 10.26 12.15
C VAL A 64 7.34 9.44 11.80
N GLY A 65 6.25 10.13 11.50
CA GLY A 65 4.99 9.52 11.10
C GLY A 65 5.02 9.01 9.66
N VAL A 66 5.72 7.91 9.40
CA VAL A 66 5.70 7.22 8.11
C VAL A 66 4.86 5.95 8.21
N PHE A 67 4.26 5.57 7.09
CA PHE A 67 3.55 4.30 7.02
C PHE A 67 4.49 3.14 7.33
N GLN A 68 4.00 2.28 8.19
CA GLN A 68 4.66 1.05 8.58
C GLN A 68 3.91 -0.09 7.91
N THR A 69 4.62 -1.15 7.60
CA THR A 69 3.97 -2.39 7.26
C THR A 69 3.47 -3.02 8.55
N TYR A 70 2.39 -2.49 9.08
CA TYR A 70 1.98 -2.96 10.36
C TYR A 70 0.47 -2.98 10.40
N ASN A 71 -0.06 -4.08 10.85
CA ASN A 71 -1.46 -4.22 11.10
C ASN A 71 -1.67 -4.16 12.61
N VAL A 72 -2.59 -3.34 13.03
CA VAL A 72 -2.93 -3.12 14.45
C VAL A 72 -3.23 -4.41 15.22
N ASN A 73 -3.69 -5.44 14.54
CA ASN A 73 -4.06 -6.72 15.15
C ASN A 73 -3.02 -7.83 14.97
N PHE A 74 -2.04 -7.58 14.17
CA PHE A 74 -0.98 -8.52 13.89
C PHE A 74 0.27 -7.70 13.90
N ASP A 75 1.00 -7.79 14.98
CA ASP A 75 2.27 -7.16 15.03
C ASP A 75 3.00 -7.44 13.75
N ALA A 76 2.68 -6.58 12.84
CA ALA A 76 3.38 -6.25 11.70
C ALA A 76 4.14 -7.34 11.02
N ILE A 77 4.28 -7.14 9.84
CA ILE A 77 5.38 -7.73 9.14
C ILE A 77 6.66 -7.17 9.74
N VAL A 78 6.96 -7.74 10.79
CA VAL A 78 8.29 -7.77 11.31
C VAL A 78 9.07 -8.50 10.24
N VAL A 79 9.87 -7.79 9.54
CA VAL A 79 10.89 -8.43 8.75
C VAL A 79 11.83 -9.07 9.73
N THR A 80 11.57 -10.31 9.96
CA THR A 80 12.38 -11.15 10.79
C THR A 80 13.71 -11.41 10.11
N LYS A 81 14.64 -10.47 10.23
CA LYS A 81 15.98 -10.90 10.41
C LYS A 81 16.11 -11.23 11.88
N ARG A 82 16.06 -12.49 12.22
CA ARG A 82 16.47 -12.97 13.52
C ARG A 82 17.98 -12.70 13.64
N GLU A 83 18.34 -11.57 14.12
CA GLU A 83 19.68 -11.35 14.63
C GLU A 83 19.66 -11.79 16.09
N ILE A 84 20.10 -12.99 16.32
CA ILE A 84 20.54 -13.39 17.66
C ILE A 84 21.86 -12.67 17.85
N ALA A 85 21.85 -11.58 18.62
CA ALA A 85 23.07 -10.94 19.04
C ALA A 85 23.86 -11.95 19.89
N GLN A 86 25.16 -12.11 19.63
CA GLN A 86 26.01 -13.13 20.29
C GLN A 86 26.04 -13.03 21.80
N ASN A 87 25.52 -11.94 22.39
CA ASN A 87 25.56 -11.65 23.82
C ASN A 87 24.18 -11.38 24.45
N GLU A 88 23.08 -11.68 23.75
CA GLU A 88 21.73 -11.44 24.28
C GLU A 88 20.86 -12.69 24.05
N ASP A 89 20.39 -13.27 25.13
CA ASP A 89 19.37 -14.31 25.13
C ASP A 89 18.00 -13.69 24.76
N GLY A 90 17.78 -13.40 23.49
CA GLY A 90 16.49 -12.88 23.06
C GLY A 90 16.39 -12.51 21.59
N MET A 91 15.15 -12.52 21.09
CA MET A 91 14.80 -12.03 19.76
C MET A 91 14.53 -10.53 19.84
N ARG A 92 15.26 -9.73 19.07
CA ARG A 92 14.89 -8.32 18.86
C ARG A 92 13.92 -8.23 17.70
N THR A 93 12.76 -7.69 17.99
CA THR A 93 11.79 -7.30 16.99
C THR A 93 12.04 -5.87 16.58
N TYR A 94 12.06 -5.59 15.28
CA TYR A 94 12.17 -4.23 14.78
C TYR A 94 11.16 -4.02 13.65
N VAL A 95 10.69 -2.79 13.51
CA VAL A 95 9.73 -2.38 12.48
C VAL A 95 10.47 -1.64 11.39
N LEU A 96 10.12 -1.93 10.13
CA LEU A 96 10.71 -1.25 9.00
C LEU A 96 9.76 -0.21 8.41
N SER A 97 10.32 0.95 8.09
CA SER A 97 9.61 2.00 7.37
C SER A 97 9.33 1.59 5.93
N ASN A 98 8.08 1.75 5.50
CA ASN A 98 7.73 1.61 4.10
C ASN A 98 8.24 2.82 3.33
N ARG A 99 8.81 2.56 2.17
CA ARG A 99 9.30 3.61 1.28
C ARG A 99 9.33 3.13 -0.16
N TRP A 100 9.24 4.07 -1.06
CA TRP A 100 9.46 3.82 -2.47
C TRP A 100 10.93 3.56 -2.76
N ARG A 101 11.20 2.65 -3.71
CA ARG A 101 12.54 2.41 -4.23
C ARG A 101 12.83 3.48 -5.29
N LEU A 102 13.56 4.51 -4.89
CA LEU A 102 14.04 5.56 -5.80
C LEU A 102 15.56 5.48 -5.91
N GLU A 103 16.02 5.22 -7.10
CA GLU A 103 17.43 5.17 -7.46
C GLU A 103 17.68 6.20 -8.56
N PRO A 104 18.66 7.08 -8.45
CA PRO A 104 18.91 8.10 -9.45
C PRO A 104 19.45 7.47 -10.74
N GLU A 105 18.91 7.90 -11.88
CA GLU A 105 19.39 7.46 -13.20
C GLU A 105 20.88 7.83 -13.41
N ASN A 106 21.29 9.01 -12.89
CA ASN A 106 22.67 9.44 -12.87
C ASN A 106 23.14 9.71 -11.43
N MET A 107 23.80 8.72 -10.85
CA MET A 107 24.28 8.78 -9.47
C MET A 107 25.31 9.90 -9.25
N GLU A 108 26.17 10.17 -10.20
CA GLU A 108 27.21 11.21 -10.06
C GLU A 108 26.62 12.62 -10.12
N ALA A 109 25.64 12.86 -10.99
CA ALA A 109 24.91 14.12 -11.04
C ALA A 109 24.14 14.35 -9.74
N TRP A 110 23.46 13.31 -9.24
CA TRP A 110 22.73 13.37 -7.98
C TRP A 110 23.63 13.68 -6.78
N LYS A 111 24.81 13.07 -6.70
CA LYS A 111 25.80 13.37 -5.64
C LYS A 111 26.32 14.80 -5.70
N ARG A 112 26.35 15.44 -6.87
CA ARG A 112 26.68 16.86 -7.01
C ARG A 112 25.54 17.80 -6.63
N GLY A 113 24.37 17.27 -6.28
CA GLY A 113 23.18 18.05 -5.93
C GLY A 113 22.33 18.48 -7.12
N GLU A 114 22.57 17.90 -8.31
CA GLU A 114 21.75 18.14 -9.49
C GLU A 114 20.42 17.35 -9.39
N LEU A 115 19.35 17.91 -9.96
CA LEU A 115 18.08 17.20 -10.08
C LEU A 115 18.15 16.14 -11.18
N VAL A 116 17.92 14.89 -10.83
CA VAL A 116 17.95 13.76 -11.75
C VAL A 116 16.62 13.04 -11.78
N GLU A 117 16.33 12.33 -12.84
CA GLU A 117 15.20 11.42 -12.90
C GLU A 117 15.51 10.11 -12.16
N PRO A 118 14.51 9.47 -11.55
CA PRO A 118 14.69 8.14 -11.02
C PRO A 118 14.70 7.10 -12.14
N VAL A 119 15.48 6.04 -11.99
CA VAL A 119 15.48 4.88 -12.90
C VAL A 119 14.05 4.33 -13.09
N LYS A 120 13.28 4.31 -12.02
CA LYS A 120 11.88 3.88 -12.03
C LYS A 120 11.03 4.92 -11.30
N PRO A 121 10.23 5.70 -12.02
CA PRO A 121 9.33 6.66 -11.40
C PRO A 121 8.18 5.95 -10.67
N ILE A 122 7.56 6.65 -9.74
CA ILE A 122 6.35 6.23 -9.05
C ILE A 122 5.15 6.65 -9.92
N ILE A 123 4.51 5.68 -10.54
CA ILE A 123 3.39 5.94 -11.46
C ILE A 123 2.08 5.59 -10.77
N TRP A 124 1.16 6.55 -10.71
CA TRP A 124 -0.20 6.33 -10.26
C TRP A 124 -1.17 6.34 -11.44
N TYR A 125 -2.02 5.34 -11.47
CA TYR A 125 -3.10 5.22 -12.45
C TYR A 125 -4.40 5.69 -11.82
N VAL A 126 -5.10 6.63 -12.47
CA VAL A 126 -6.37 7.19 -11.99
C VAL A 126 -7.52 6.49 -12.70
N ASP A 127 -8.44 5.98 -11.93
CA ASP A 127 -9.65 5.28 -12.39
C ASP A 127 -10.53 6.23 -13.20
N ASP A 128 -11.02 5.78 -14.34
CA ASP A 128 -11.95 6.51 -15.20
C ASP A 128 -13.40 6.54 -14.66
N ALA A 129 -13.67 5.74 -13.63
CA ALA A 129 -14.94 5.80 -12.91
C ALA A 129 -15.12 7.07 -12.05
N PHE A 130 -14.06 7.88 -11.86
CA PHE A 130 -14.21 9.16 -11.19
C PHE A 130 -15.15 10.11 -11.95
N PRO A 131 -15.99 10.90 -11.27
CA PRO A 131 -16.66 12.04 -11.89
C PRO A 131 -15.65 12.94 -12.61
N THR A 132 -16.00 13.40 -13.81
CA THR A 132 -15.08 14.12 -14.70
C THR A 132 -14.42 15.34 -14.04
N GLU A 133 -15.20 16.06 -13.20
CA GLU A 133 -14.72 17.21 -12.45
C GLU A 133 -13.66 16.88 -11.39
N TRP A 134 -13.53 15.62 -10.98
CA TRP A 134 -12.59 15.20 -9.95
C TRP A 134 -11.28 14.64 -10.51
N ILE A 135 -11.29 14.18 -11.75
CA ILE A 135 -10.12 13.53 -12.36
C ILE A 135 -8.90 14.47 -12.33
N GLN A 136 -9.06 15.69 -12.79
CA GLN A 136 -7.97 16.66 -12.85
C GLN A 136 -7.45 17.07 -11.46
N PRO A 137 -8.29 17.43 -10.48
CA PRO A 137 -7.84 17.67 -9.12
C PRO A 137 -7.09 16.49 -8.47
N VAL A 138 -7.54 15.25 -8.71
CA VAL A 138 -6.86 14.06 -8.20
C VAL A 138 -5.45 13.93 -8.80
N LYS A 139 -5.31 14.13 -10.12
CA LYS A 139 -4.01 14.09 -10.80
C LYS A 139 -3.07 15.17 -10.27
N GLU A 140 -3.55 16.38 -10.10
CA GLU A 140 -2.77 17.49 -9.57
C GLU A 140 -2.33 17.21 -8.13
N GLY A 141 -3.21 16.65 -7.31
CA GLY A 141 -2.89 16.22 -5.94
C GLY A 141 -1.74 15.21 -5.88
N VAL A 142 -1.68 14.27 -6.82
CA VAL A 142 -0.56 13.34 -6.93
C VAL A 142 0.72 14.06 -7.34
N LEU A 143 0.65 14.90 -8.36
CA LEU A 143 1.83 15.56 -8.92
C LEU A 143 2.47 16.59 -7.98
N VAL A 144 1.71 17.14 -7.04
CA VAL A 144 2.22 18.09 -6.03
C VAL A 144 3.37 17.49 -5.21
N TRP A 145 3.40 16.17 -5.05
CA TRP A 145 4.46 15.47 -4.33
C TRP A 145 5.83 15.60 -4.99
N ASN A 146 5.91 15.92 -6.28
CA ASN A 146 7.19 16.16 -6.94
C ASN A 146 8.00 17.26 -6.24
N LYS A 147 7.33 18.27 -5.67
CA LYS A 147 8.01 19.32 -4.88
C LYS A 147 8.79 18.77 -3.68
N ALA A 148 8.30 17.67 -3.08
CA ALA A 148 9.01 17.00 -1.99
C ALA A 148 10.17 16.16 -2.51
N PHE A 149 10.00 15.48 -3.63
CA PHE A 149 11.05 14.67 -4.25
C PHE A 149 12.18 15.52 -4.84
N GLU A 150 11.89 16.71 -5.36
CA GLU A 150 12.90 17.68 -5.81
C GLU A 150 13.83 18.11 -4.68
N LYS A 151 13.32 18.24 -3.45
CA LYS A 151 14.15 18.56 -2.29
C LYS A 151 15.18 17.50 -1.94
N ILE A 152 14.99 16.28 -2.40
CA ILE A 152 15.93 15.17 -2.21
C ILE A 152 16.64 14.79 -3.50
N GLY A 153 16.57 15.65 -4.53
CA GLY A 153 17.34 15.54 -5.76
C GLY A 153 16.64 14.78 -6.90
N PHE A 154 15.34 14.49 -6.81
CA PHE A 154 14.63 13.80 -7.88
C PHE A 154 13.61 14.72 -8.56
N LYS A 155 13.70 14.86 -9.88
CA LYS A 155 12.67 15.46 -10.72
C LYS A 155 11.80 14.36 -11.34
N ASN A 156 10.53 14.67 -11.63
CA ASN A 156 9.58 13.75 -12.27
C ASN A 156 9.44 12.38 -11.56
N ALA A 157 9.67 12.37 -10.24
CA ALA A 157 9.59 11.14 -9.45
C ALA A 157 8.18 10.58 -9.39
N MET A 158 7.17 11.46 -9.30
CA MET A 158 5.77 11.11 -9.32
C MET A 158 5.19 11.38 -10.70
N GLN A 159 4.56 10.36 -11.26
CA GLN A 159 3.83 10.45 -12.53
C GLN A 159 2.39 9.98 -12.34
N VAL A 160 1.51 10.50 -13.17
CA VAL A 160 0.10 10.14 -13.16
C VAL A 160 -0.32 9.74 -14.58
N ARG A 161 -1.13 8.69 -14.68
CA ARG A 161 -1.68 8.19 -15.94
C ARG A 161 -3.16 7.85 -15.76
N ASP A 162 -3.90 7.87 -16.84
CA ASP A 162 -5.24 7.32 -16.88
C ASP A 162 -5.21 5.80 -16.96
N PHE A 163 -6.29 5.13 -16.58
CA PHE A 163 -6.43 3.70 -16.82
C PHE A 163 -6.37 3.45 -18.33
N PRO A 164 -5.54 2.49 -18.77
CA PRO A 164 -5.46 2.14 -20.19
C PRO A 164 -6.79 1.57 -20.66
N GLN A 165 -7.37 2.17 -21.69
CA GLN A 165 -8.70 1.79 -22.20
C GLN A 165 -8.69 0.49 -23.01
N ASN A 166 -7.55 0.12 -23.62
CA ASN A 166 -7.45 -1.00 -24.55
C ASN A 166 -6.24 -1.90 -24.25
N ASP A 167 -5.80 -1.93 -23.01
CA ASP A 167 -4.69 -2.78 -22.60
C ASP A 167 -5.24 -4.02 -21.90
N SER A 168 -5.18 -5.16 -22.57
CA SER A 168 -5.63 -6.45 -22.03
C SER A 168 -4.74 -6.99 -20.89
N ILE A 169 -3.58 -6.38 -20.69
CA ILE A 169 -2.61 -6.77 -19.66
C ILE A 169 -2.82 -5.96 -18.38
N PHE A 170 -3.42 -4.76 -18.50
CA PHE A 170 -3.68 -3.92 -17.34
C PHE A 170 -4.82 -4.49 -16.48
N ASP A 171 -4.51 -4.78 -15.24
CA ASP A 171 -5.50 -5.19 -14.25
C ASP A 171 -5.19 -4.46 -12.91
N PRO A 172 -6.18 -3.77 -12.32
CA PRO A 172 -6.00 -3.10 -11.03
C PRO A 172 -5.65 -4.03 -9.86
N ASP A 173 -5.87 -5.34 -10.00
CA ASP A 173 -5.50 -6.34 -9.00
C ASP A 173 -4.03 -6.79 -9.15
N ASN A 174 -3.37 -6.38 -10.23
CA ASN A 174 -1.94 -6.57 -10.40
C ASN A 174 -1.18 -5.52 -9.59
N LEU A 175 -0.48 -5.96 -8.54
CA LEU A 175 0.25 -5.08 -7.61
C LEU A 175 1.41 -4.31 -8.24
N LYS A 176 1.75 -4.61 -9.49
CA LYS A 176 2.67 -3.82 -10.32
C LYS A 176 2.16 -2.39 -10.55
N TYR A 177 0.84 -2.20 -10.54
CA TYR A 177 0.20 -0.92 -10.81
C TYR A 177 -0.31 -0.29 -9.51
N SER A 178 0.10 0.94 -9.23
CA SER A 178 -0.47 1.74 -8.15
C SER A 178 -1.71 2.47 -8.68
N CYS A 179 -2.89 2.13 -8.17
CA CYS A 179 -4.15 2.64 -8.69
C CYS A 179 -4.88 3.49 -7.65
N ILE A 180 -5.42 4.63 -8.09
CA ILE A 180 -6.36 5.44 -7.32
C ILE A 180 -7.75 5.12 -7.86
N ARG A 181 -8.54 4.40 -7.09
CA ARG A 181 -9.86 3.91 -7.50
C ARG A 181 -10.99 4.73 -6.91
N TYR A 182 -12.02 4.96 -7.72
CA TYR A 182 -13.26 5.54 -7.25
C TYR A 182 -14.18 4.44 -6.71
N ILE A 183 -14.54 4.54 -5.44
CA ILE A 183 -15.47 3.61 -4.81
C ILE A 183 -16.71 4.41 -4.37
N PRO A 184 -17.83 4.34 -5.12
CA PRO A 184 -19.06 4.98 -4.73
C PRO A 184 -19.62 4.24 -3.52
N VAL A 185 -19.61 4.88 -2.36
CA VAL A 185 -20.22 4.35 -1.14
C VAL A 185 -21.39 5.23 -0.72
N SER A 186 -22.49 4.61 -0.35
CA SER A 186 -23.71 5.32 0.12
C SER A 186 -23.52 5.98 1.49
N TYR A 187 -22.48 5.60 2.22
CA TYR A 187 -22.06 6.20 3.48
C TYR A 187 -20.57 6.46 3.45
N THR A 188 -20.20 7.71 3.34
CA THR A 188 -18.83 8.15 3.60
C THR A 188 -18.65 8.33 5.10
N HIS A 189 -18.50 7.25 5.82
CA HIS A 189 -17.72 7.30 7.04
C HIS A 189 -16.27 7.18 6.62
N LEU A 190 -15.74 8.24 6.04
CA LEU A 190 -14.34 8.52 6.14
C LEU A 190 -14.04 8.60 7.63
N ARG A 191 -13.60 7.51 8.19
CA ARG A 191 -12.80 7.57 9.38
C ARG A 191 -11.47 8.14 8.92
N ALA A 192 -11.42 9.44 8.84
CA ALA A 192 -10.18 10.16 8.86
C ALA A 192 -9.57 9.94 10.24
N HIS A 193 -9.02 8.78 10.49
CA HIS A 193 -8.16 8.57 11.64
C HIS A 193 -6.94 9.51 11.58
N GLU A 194 -6.71 10.02 10.41
CA GLU A 194 -5.66 10.95 10.09
C GLU A 194 -5.93 12.37 10.58
N THR A 195 -7.18 12.74 10.81
CA THR A 195 -7.54 14.07 11.33
C THR A 195 -7.54 14.16 12.84
N GLY A 196 -7.28 13.07 13.54
CA GLY A 196 -7.19 13.04 15.00
C GLY A 196 -5.84 13.44 15.58
N ALA A 197 -4.91 13.88 14.76
CA ALA A 197 -3.64 14.43 15.21
C ALA A 197 -3.82 15.93 15.52
N TYR A 198 -4.20 16.23 16.72
CA TYR A 198 -4.15 17.55 17.31
C TYR A 198 -2.97 17.65 18.28
#